data_8815f80d683a5c6eeafbc06a54d2341b
#
_entry.id   8815f80d683a5c6eeafbc06a54d2341b
#
_cell.length_a   1.000
_cell.length_b   1.000
_cell.length_c   1.000
_cell.angle_alpha   90.00
_cell.angle_beta   90.00
_cell.angle_gamma   90.00
#
_symmetry.space_group_name_H-M   'P 1'
#
loop_
_entity.id
_entity.type
_entity.pdbx_description
1 polymer ?
#
loop_
_entity_poly.entity_id
_entity_poly.type
_entity_poly.pdbx_seq_one_letter_code
_entity_poly.pdbx_strand_id
1 'polypeptide(L)'
;APSVGSNFIGLGNSERGVPQSNEWDRILDKDSGYIQNWNRMFSWGQDISPGGALYRMVRGYFSARSFNDKLAAYSSPYVCFRPVLEILNPDTLGSDGLKVVTLDLGGGTLGNSSEDIQIIVKTGSEFAAPASDGMTRPDGNTVSYFMWLGSNGKLYAPGASVPADVTELTVQWTAPTYAVTLNTNGGTINSGNVTGYTYGVGATLPAADDMTYTGHTFKGWYDNENLTGSPVTAIGGAETGNKEYWAKWEINQYTITFDTNGGSEIAPITQDYGTEITAPDNPTRKGYTFKGWDKEIPETMPAENITVKAQWEINQYTITFDTNGGSEIAPITQEYGTEITAPDNPTRKGYTFKGWDKEIPETMPAENITVKAQWEINPYTITFDTNGGSEIDSITQDYGTKITAPDNPTRKGYTFKGWDKEIPETMPAENITVKAQWEINQYTITFDTNGGSEIAPIT
;
A
#
# COMPACT_ATOMS: atom_id res chain seq x y z
N ALA A 1 -28.35 -50.27 8.74
CA ALA A 1 -28.23 -51.70 8.44
C ALA A 1 -27.71 -51.81 7.00
N PRO A 2 -26.66 -52.58 6.71
CA PRO A 2 -26.41 -52.94 5.34
C PRO A 2 -27.67 -53.54 4.78
N SER A 3 -28.02 -53.20 3.55
CA SER A 3 -29.16 -53.74 2.85
C SER A 3 -28.94 -55.24 2.66
N VAL A 4 -29.24 -55.98 3.69
CA VAL A 4 -29.09 -57.45 3.70
C VAL A 4 -29.93 -58.07 2.59
N GLY A 5 -30.93 -57.33 2.16
CA GLY A 5 -31.78 -57.74 1.07
C GLY A 5 -31.11 -57.99 -0.27
N SER A 6 -30.02 -57.27 -0.59
CA SER A 6 -29.34 -57.43 -1.89
C SER A 6 -28.58 -58.76 -2.03
N ASN A 7 -28.24 -59.39 -0.90
CA ASN A 7 -27.47 -60.58 -0.89
C ASN A 7 -28.30 -61.88 -1.04
N PHE A 8 -29.60 -61.75 -1.04
CA PHE A 8 -30.53 -62.89 -1.21
C PHE A 8 -31.07 -63.02 -2.65
N ILE A 9 -30.66 -62.14 -3.51
CA ILE A 9 -31.04 -62.16 -4.91
C ILE A 9 -30.25 -63.29 -5.62
N GLY A 10 -30.96 -64.26 -6.08
CA GLY A 10 -30.36 -65.37 -6.83
C GLY A 10 -30.49 -66.73 -6.15
N LEU A 11 -31.00 -66.75 -4.95
CA LEU A 11 -31.44 -68.04 -4.38
C LEU A 11 -32.60 -68.59 -5.18
N GLY A 12 -32.61 -69.90 -5.44
CA GLY A 12 -33.67 -70.55 -6.21
C GLY A 12 -35.05 -70.28 -5.62
N ASN A 13 -36.12 -70.40 -6.42
CA ASN A 13 -37.44 -70.08 -6.00
C ASN A 13 -37.94 -70.83 -4.75
N SER A 14 -37.39 -72.00 -4.49
CA SER A 14 -37.73 -72.80 -3.28
C SER A 14 -36.91 -72.40 -2.04
N GLU A 15 -35.87 -71.61 -2.21
CA GLU A 15 -34.99 -71.23 -1.12
C GLU A 15 -35.02 -69.74 -0.79
N ARG A 16 -35.87 -68.99 -1.48
CA ARG A 16 -36.06 -67.58 -1.24
C ARG A 16 -36.34 -67.28 0.22
N GLY A 17 -35.58 -66.43 0.79
CA GLY A 17 -35.76 -66.02 2.15
C GLY A 17 -34.97 -66.82 3.17
N VAL A 18 -34.23 -67.85 2.74
CA VAL A 18 -33.35 -68.62 3.61
C VAL A 18 -31.90 -68.38 3.18
N PRO A 19 -31.14 -67.54 3.88
CA PRO A 19 -29.75 -67.36 3.55
C PRO A 19 -28.95 -68.59 3.76
N GLN A 20 -27.97 -68.84 2.90
CA GLN A 20 -27.01 -69.91 3.12
C GLN A 20 -26.05 -69.53 4.27
N SER A 21 -25.56 -70.50 5.00
CA SER A 21 -24.65 -70.24 6.12
C SER A 21 -23.40 -69.41 5.75
N ASN A 22 -22.86 -69.69 4.57
CA ASN A 22 -21.69 -68.97 4.07
C ASN A 22 -21.92 -67.48 3.81
N GLU A 23 -23.11 -67.02 3.62
CA GLU A 23 -23.44 -65.56 3.47
C GLU A 23 -23.44 -64.89 4.81
N TRP A 24 -23.86 -65.54 5.86
CA TRP A 24 -23.76 -65.04 7.22
C TRP A 24 -22.32 -65.00 7.68
N ASP A 25 -21.52 -66.03 7.35
CA ASP A 25 -20.12 -66.05 7.66
C ASP A 25 -19.36 -64.90 6.96
N ARG A 26 -19.72 -64.57 5.72
CA ARG A 26 -19.17 -63.40 5.01
C ARG A 26 -19.59 -62.08 5.63
N ILE A 27 -20.78 -61.95 6.21
CA ILE A 27 -21.23 -60.76 6.91
C ILE A 27 -20.49 -60.60 8.22
N LEU A 28 -20.21 -61.68 8.92
CA LEU A 28 -19.43 -61.70 10.17
C LEU A 28 -17.95 -61.45 9.94
N ASP A 29 -17.41 -61.84 8.78
CA ASP A 29 -16.03 -61.66 8.40
C ASP A 29 -15.71 -60.30 7.78
N LYS A 30 -16.73 -59.49 7.58
CA LYS A 30 -16.53 -58.17 6.96
C LYS A 30 -15.93 -57.14 7.93
N ASP A 31 -15.21 -56.31 7.36
CA ASP A 31 -14.32 -55.22 7.74
C ASP A 31 -14.64 -54.39 9.00
N SER A 32 -15.82 -54.47 9.59
CA SER A 32 -16.20 -53.76 10.80
C SER A 32 -15.76 -54.35 12.09
N GLY A 33 -15.26 -55.62 12.05
CA GLY A 33 -14.75 -56.32 13.22
C GLY A 33 -15.82 -56.80 14.22
N TYR A 34 -17.04 -56.40 14.11
CA TYR A 34 -18.11 -56.82 15.00
C TYR A 34 -19.46 -56.92 14.27
N ILE A 35 -20.38 -57.67 14.88
CA ILE A 35 -21.74 -57.81 14.41
C ILE A 35 -22.59 -56.75 15.08
N GLN A 36 -23.07 -55.83 14.31
CA GLN A 36 -23.99 -54.83 14.81
C GLN A 36 -25.40 -55.45 14.94
N ASN A 37 -25.85 -55.66 16.15
CA ASN A 37 -27.20 -56.09 16.39
C ASN A 37 -27.70 -55.56 17.72
N TRP A 38 -28.81 -54.91 17.62
CA TRP A 38 -29.33 -54.21 18.75
C TRP A 38 -30.80 -54.52 18.91
N ASN A 39 -31.24 -54.97 20.02
CA ASN A 39 -32.59 -54.89 20.41
C ASN A 39 -33.64 -55.67 19.63
N ARG A 40 -33.60 -56.96 19.74
CA ARG A 40 -34.78 -57.77 19.35
C ARG A 40 -35.46 -57.34 18.02
N MET A 41 -34.68 -56.85 17.10
CA MET A 41 -35.18 -56.30 15.84
C MET A 41 -34.98 -57.34 14.71
N PHE A 42 -35.92 -57.40 13.80
CA PHE A 42 -35.84 -58.17 12.56
C PHE A 42 -35.44 -57.26 11.41
N SER A 43 -34.67 -57.74 10.47
CA SER A 43 -34.52 -57.08 9.20
C SER A 43 -35.59 -57.51 8.23
N TRP A 44 -36.01 -56.57 7.42
CA TRP A 44 -36.88 -56.91 6.29
C TRP A 44 -36.04 -57.52 5.17
N GLY A 45 -36.40 -58.71 4.75
CA GLY A 45 -35.87 -59.30 3.52
C GLY A 45 -36.50 -58.66 2.29
N GLN A 46 -35.75 -58.63 1.19
CA GLN A 46 -36.34 -58.24 -0.11
C GLN A 46 -37.17 -59.36 -0.74
N ASP A 47 -37.04 -60.53 -0.23
CA ASP A 47 -37.73 -61.68 -0.75
C ASP A 47 -39.22 -61.66 -0.45
N ILE A 48 -40.05 -62.08 -1.44
CA ILE A 48 -41.45 -62.23 -1.27
C ILE A 48 -41.68 -63.53 -0.54
N SER A 49 -42.51 -63.48 0.49
CA SER A 49 -42.94 -64.70 1.21
C SER A 49 -43.74 -65.67 0.29
N PRO A 50 -43.57 -66.94 0.53
CA PRO A 50 -44.46 -67.92 -0.14
C PRO A 50 -45.94 -67.67 0.03
N GLY A 51 -46.33 -66.87 1.04
CA GLY A 51 -47.75 -66.46 1.29
C GLY A 51 -48.24 -65.37 0.32
N GLY A 52 -47.46 -64.87 -0.58
CA GLY A 52 -47.89 -63.93 -1.61
C GLY A 52 -47.11 -62.59 -1.61
N ALA A 53 -47.40 -61.77 -2.62
CA ALA A 53 -46.64 -60.49 -2.88
C ALA A 53 -46.82 -59.39 -1.82
N LEU A 54 -47.81 -59.53 -0.97
CA LEU A 54 -48.06 -58.57 0.13
C LEU A 54 -47.22 -58.85 1.39
N TYR A 55 -46.58 -60.00 1.44
CA TYR A 55 -45.81 -60.44 2.60
C TYR A 55 -44.27 -60.33 2.28
N ARG A 56 -43.51 -60.04 3.31
CA ARG A 56 -42.07 -60.04 3.25
C ARG A 56 -41.51 -60.97 4.32
N MET A 57 -40.42 -61.61 3.99
CA MET A 57 -39.70 -62.43 4.94
C MET A 57 -39.08 -61.61 6.05
N VAL A 58 -39.31 -61.94 7.28
CA VAL A 58 -38.75 -61.35 8.47
C VAL A 58 -37.78 -62.35 9.10
N ARG A 59 -36.57 -61.96 9.36
CA ARG A 59 -35.52 -62.85 9.84
C ARG A 59 -35.00 -62.43 11.22
N GLY A 60 -34.50 -63.37 11.92
CA GLY A 60 -34.03 -63.16 13.29
C GLY A 60 -35.11 -63.47 14.31
N TYR A 61 -35.09 -62.97 15.46
CA TYR A 61 -35.94 -63.17 16.66
C TYR A 61 -35.49 -64.33 17.54
N PHE A 62 -35.36 -65.55 17.03
CA PHE A 62 -34.85 -66.70 17.79
C PHE A 62 -33.46 -67.16 17.34
N SER A 63 -33.17 -67.07 16.08
CA SER A 63 -31.86 -67.34 15.51
C SER A 63 -31.67 -66.65 14.17
N ALA A 64 -30.44 -66.56 13.68
CA ALA A 64 -30.13 -66.00 12.38
C ALA A 64 -30.81 -66.75 11.20
N ARG A 65 -31.16 -68.01 11.41
CA ARG A 65 -31.86 -68.86 10.41
C ARG A 65 -33.38 -68.89 10.59
N SER A 66 -33.89 -68.35 11.69
CA SER A 66 -35.29 -68.23 11.89
C SER A 66 -35.92 -67.15 10.97
N PHE A 67 -37.03 -67.44 10.38
CA PHE A 67 -37.78 -66.53 9.55
C PHE A 67 -39.26 -66.63 9.82
N ASN A 68 -39.99 -65.53 9.55
CA ASN A 68 -41.40 -65.47 9.57
C ASN A 68 -41.85 -64.51 8.46
N ASP A 69 -43.01 -64.71 7.91
CA ASP A 69 -43.62 -63.82 6.94
C ASP A 69 -44.51 -62.78 7.60
N LYS A 70 -44.45 -61.59 7.15
CA LYS A 70 -45.27 -60.48 7.59
C LYS A 70 -45.68 -59.62 6.40
N LEU A 71 -46.92 -59.05 6.51
CA LEU A 71 -47.36 -58.08 5.50
C LEU A 71 -46.33 -57.00 5.31
N ALA A 72 -46.13 -56.62 4.08
CA ALA A 72 -45.10 -55.57 3.75
C ALA A 72 -45.34 -54.24 4.47
N ALA A 73 -46.57 -53.97 4.88
CA ALA A 73 -46.94 -52.78 5.66
C ALA A 73 -46.88 -53.00 7.19
N TYR A 74 -46.49 -54.19 7.65
CA TYR A 74 -46.41 -54.49 9.08
C TYR A 74 -45.31 -53.63 9.72
N SER A 75 -45.69 -52.86 10.72
CA SER A 75 -44.76 -52.03 11.53
C SER A 75 -44.77 -52.55 12.96
N SER A 76 -43.67 -52.94 13.47
CA SER A 76 -43.45 -53.37 14.85
C SER A 76 -42.08 -52.94 15.34
N PRO A 77 -41.98 -52.42 16.56
CA PRO A 77 -40.68 -52.08 17.14
C PRO A 77 -39.76 -53.29 17.35
N TYR A 78 -40.35 -54.51 17.16
CA TYR A 78 -39.57 -55.75 17.27
C TYR A 78 -39.09 -56.30 15.91
N VAL A 79 -39.43 -55.67 14.82
CA VAL A 79 -39.08 -56.13 13.48
C VAL A 79 -37.80 -55.44 13.04
N CYS A 80 -36.73 -55.88 13.58
CA CYS A 80 -35.36 -55.49 13.15
C CYS A 80 -34.51 -56.73 13.03
N PHE A 81 -33.44 -56.65 12.28
CA PHE A 81 -32.48 -57.71 12.14
C PHE A 81 -31.72 -57.90 13.45
N ARG A 82 -31.80 -59.14 13.99
CA ARG A 82 -30.98 -59.58 15.13
C ARG A 82 -30.28 -60.91 14.79
N PRO A 83 -28.99 -60.91 14.50
CA PRO A 83 -28.24 -62.13 14.69
C PRO A 83 -28.12 -62.35 16.22
N VAL A 84 -28.72 -63.36 16.75
CA VAL A 84 -28.40 -63.86 18.09
C VAL A 84 -27.34 -64.93 17.88
N LEU A 85 -26.11 -64.55 18.19
CA LEU A 85 -25.13 -65.57 18.49
C LEU A 85 -25.46 -66.05 19.91
N GLU A 86 -26.07 -67.20 20.04
CA GLU A 86 -26.31 -67.82 21.35
C GLU A 86 -24.96 -68.39 21.77
N ILE A 87 -24.22 -67.64 22.57
CA ILE A 87 -22.95 -68.10 23.12
C ILE A 87 -23.32 -68.96 24.33
N LEU A 88 -23.34 -70.24 24.14
CA LEU A 88 -23.60 -71.22 25.20
C LEU A 88 -22.50 -71.27 26.26
N ASN A 89 -21.32 -70.76 25.97
CA ASN A 89 -20.26 -70.65 26.93
C ASN A 89 -19.31 -69.48 26.56
N PRO A 90 -19.28 -68.39 27.34
CA PRO A 90 -18.38 -67.24 27.11
C PRO A 90 -16.88 -67.64 27.11
N ASP A 91 -16.54 -68.69 27.80
CA ASP A 91 -15.12 -69.12 27.94
C ASP A 91 -14.52 -69.73 26.64
N THR A 92 -15.37 -70.05 25.66
CA THR A 92 -14.95 -70.61 24.38
C THR A 92 -14.77 -69.60 23.25
N LEU A 93 -15.15 -68.32 23.46
CA LEU A 93 -15.08 -67.30 22.44
C LEU A 93 -13.69 -67.07 21.89
N GLY A 94 -12.67 -67.17 22.72
CA GLY A 94 -11.28 -66.96 22.30
C GLY A 94 -10.73 -68.02 21.33
N SER A 95 -11.35 -69.27 21.32
CA SER A 95 -10.96 -70.35 20.41
C SER A 95 -11.53 -70.14 18.99
N ASP A 96 -12.63 -69.38 18.88
CA ASP A 96 -13.37 -69.19 17.62
C ASP A 96 -12.96 -67.91 16.89
N GLY A 97 -11.91 -67.22 17.31
CA GLY A 97 -11.46 -65.97 16.71
C GLY A 97 -12.36 -64.76 17.01
N LEU A 98 -13.26 -64.89 17.99
CA LEU A 98 -14.15 -63.84 18.45
C LEU A 98 -13.90 -63.51 19.92
N LYS A 99 -14.12 -62.25 20.30
CA LYS A 99 -14.11 -61.79 21.69
C LYS A 99 -15.29 -60.91 22.01
N VAL A 100 -15.64 -60.83 23.28
CA VAL A 100 -16.65 -59.93 23.80
C VAL A 100 -15.98 -58.60 24.15
N VAL A 101 -16.65 -57.50 23.80
CA VAL A 101 -16.39 -56.15 24.31
C VAL A 101 -17.60 -55.69 25.05
N THR A 102 -17.47 -55.27 26.29
CA THR A 102 -18.56 -54.73 27.10
C THR A 102 -18.71 -53.24 26.81
N LEU A 103 -19.97 -52.81 26.62
CA LEU A 103 -20.33 -51.42 26.49
C LEU A 103 -21.10 -51.03 27.76
N ASP A 104 -20.40 -50.34 28.66
CA ASP A 104 -20.98 -49.72 29.85
C ASP A 104 -21.65 -48.39 29.44
N LEU A 105 -22.95 -48.31 29.67
CA LEU A 105 -23.71 -47.13 29.30
C LEU A 105 -23.54 -45.94 30.25
N GLY A 106 -22.64 -46.04 31.23
CA GLY A 106 -22.31 -44.93 32.14
C GLY A 106 -23.54 -44.36 32.88
N GLY A 107 -24.48 -45.22 33.24
CA GLY A 107 -25.74 -44.87 33.90
C GLY A 107 -26.84 -44.40 32.93
N GLY A 108 -26.58 -44.33 31.63
CA GLY A 108 -27.61 -44.08 30.62
C GLY A 108 -28.41 -45.32 30.24
N THR A 109 -29.23 -45.19 29.20
CA THR A 109 -30.02 -46.29 28.67
C THR A 109 -29.90 -46.44 27.17
N LEU A 110 -30.05 -47.67 26.67
CA LEU A 110 -30.29 -47.92 25.25
C LEU A 110 -31.71 -48.49 25.07
N GLY A 111 -32.59 -47.73 24.42
CA GLY A 111 -33.98 -48.00 24.45
C GLY A 111 -34.53 -47.96 25.90
N ASN A 112 -35.05 -49.06 26.40
CA ASN A 112 -35.56 -49.17 27.77
C ASN A 112 -34.63 -49.93 28.73
N SER A 113 -33.39 -50.28 28.30
CA SER A 113 -32.45 -51.05 29.10
C SER A 113 -31.32 -50.18 29.61
N SER A 114 -31.02 -50.28 30.89
CA SER A 114 -29.83 -49.70 31.55
C SER A 114 -28.71 -50.71 31.78
N GLU A 115 -28.90 -51.94 31.28
CA GLU A 115 -27.86 -52.97 31.41
C GLU A 115 -26.74 -52.79 30.41
N ASP A 116 -25.54 -53.19 30.79
CA ASP A 116 -24.36 -53.22 29.91
C ASP A 116 -24.65 -54.03 28.66
N ILE A 117 -24.13 -53.60 27.55
CA ILE A 117 -24.33 -54.28 26.27
C ILE A 117 -23.04 -55.02 25.94
N GLN A 118 -23.17 -56.25 25.50
CA GLN A 118 -22.05 -57.03 24.99
C GLN A 118 -22.06 -57.02 23.47
N ILE A 119 -21.01 -56.56 22.88
CA ILE A 119 -20.76 -56.71 21.44
C ILE A 119 -19.73 -57.77 21.20
N ILE A 120 -19.87 -58.49 20.09
CA ILE A 120 -18.91 -59.50 19.67
C ILE A 120 -18.08 -58.92 18.54
N VAL A 121 -16.76 -58.95 18.71
CA VAL A 121 -15.83 -58.42 17.72
C VAL A 121 -14.79 -59.51 17.35
N LYS A 122 -14.15 -59.37 16.21
CA LYS A 122 -13.10 -60.32 15.79
C LYS A 122 -11.86 -60.10 16.63
N THR A 123 -11.30 -61.16 17.17
CA THR A 123 -10.06 -61.17 17.97
C THR A 123 -8.89 -60.65 17.08
N GLY A 124 -8.09 -59.75 17.62
CA GLY A 124 -6.94 -59.19 16.93
C GLY A 124 -7.26 -58.16 15.82
N SER A 125 -8.54 -57.81 15.61
CA SER A 125 -8.92 -56.79 14.67
C SER A 125 -9.45 -55.54 15.36
N GLU A 126 -9.21 -54.39 14.77
CA GLU A 126 -9.83 -53.13 15.16
C GLU A 126 -11.35 -53.19 14.86
N PHE A 127 -12.13 -52.43 15.60
CA PHE A 127 -13.58 -52.30 15.39
C PHE A 127 -14.03 -50.86 15.54
N ALA A 128 -15.19 -50.53 14.98
CA ALA A 128 -15.70 -49.17 15.07
C ALA A 128 -16.42 -48.97 16.41
N ALA A 129 -16.14 -47.87 17.10
CA ALA A 129 -16.87 -47.44 18.28
C ALA A 129 -18.37 -47.28 17.96
N PRO A 130 -19.29 -47.79 18.78
CA PRO A 130 -20.72 -47.74 18.48
C PRO A 130 -21.24 -46.32 18.37
N ALA A 131 -22.29 -46.16 17.53
CA ALA A 131 -23.05 -44.90 17.41
C ALA A 131 -24.01 -44.71 18.60
N SER A 132 -24.56 -43.52 18.73
CA SER A 132 -25.46 -43.15 19.84
C SER A 132 -26.94 -43.46 19.58
N ASP A 133 -27.26 -44.11 18.48
CA ASP A 133 -28.63 -44.32 18.08
C ASP A 133 -29.47 -45.06 19.16
N GLY A 134 -30.51 -44.43 19.66
CA GLY A 134 -31.37 -44.96 20.68
C GLY A 134 -30.82 -44.85 22.12
N MET A 135 -29.66 -44.26 22.33
CA MET A 135 -29.13 -44.02 23.67
C MET A 135 -29.76 -42.79 24.33
N THR A 136 -29.93 -42.86 25.64
CA THR A 136 -30.46 -41.76 26.45
C THR A 136 -29.52 -41.55 27.63
N ARG A 137 -29.26 -40.33 27.96
CA ARG A 137 -28.40 -39.93 29.08
C ARG A 137 -29.04 -40.25 30.42
N PRO A 138 -28.27 -40.35 31.52
CA PRO A 138 -28.82 -40.59 32.86
C PRO A 138 -29.86 -39.53 33.29
N ASP A 139 -29.78 -38.31 32.76
CA ASP A 139 -30.72 -37.21 33.03
C ASP A 139 -32.01 -37.28 32.18
N GLY A 140 -32.15 -38.29 31.35
CA GLY A 140 -33.33 -38.49 30.49
C GLY A 140 -33.30 -37.68 29.19
N ASN A 141 -32.23 -36.90 28.94
CA ASN A 141 -32.10 -36.11 27.73
C ASN A 141 -31.58 -36.93 26.56
N THR A 142 -31.89 -36.49 25.33
CA THR A 142 -31.32 -37.08 24.14
C THR A 142 -29.82 -36.80 24.08
N VAL A 143 -29.08 -37.74 23.53
CA VAL A 143 -27.62 -37.61 23.42
C VAL A 143 -27.27 -36.58 22.36
N SER A 144 -26.67 -35.48 22.78
CA SER A 144 -26.09 -34.51 21.87
C SER A 144 -24.65 -34.89 21.46
N TYR A 145 -23.86 -35.33 22.43
CA TYR A 145 -22.52 -35.86 22.23
C TYR A 145 -22.14 -36.79 23.36
N PHE A 146 -21.26 -37.72 23.05
CA PHE A 146 -20.60 -38.57 24.02
C PHE A 146 -19.30 -39.10 23.43
N MET A 147 -18.46 -39.67 24.29
CA MET A 147 -17.27 -40.39 23.89
C MET A 147 -17.30 -41.72 24.57
N TRP A 148 -16.66 -42.70 23.97
CA TRP A 148 -16.38 -43.97 24.61
C TRP A 148 -14.97 -43.90 25.27
N LEU A 149 -14.90 -44.18 26.56
CA LEU A 149 -13.64 -44.39 27.25
C LEU A 149 -13.31 -45.87 27.17
N GLY A 150 -12.24 -46.21 26.47
CA GLY A 150 -11.77 -47.61 26.38
C GLY A 150 -11.03 -48.04 27.63
N SER A 151 -10.99 -49.36 27.86
CA SER A 151 -10.23 -50.02 28.93
C SER A 151 -8.73 -49.68 28.89
N ASN A 152 -8.21 -49.17 27.77
CA ASN A 152 -6.86 -48.66 27.61
C ASN A 152 -6.70 -47.19 28.00
N GLY A 153 -7.72 -46.53 28.55
CA GLY A 153 -7.74 -45.15 28.99
C GLY A 153 -7.86 -44.09 27.87
N LYS A 154 -8.09 -44.50 26.61
CA LYS A 154 -8.24 -43.58 25.49
C LYS A 154 -9.72 -43.35 25.21
N LEU A 155 -10.00 -42.08 24.70
CA LEU A 155 -11.34 -41.72 24.28
C LEU A 155 -11.53 -41.98 22.78
N TYR A 156 -12.67 -42.53 22.43
CA TYR A 156 -13.06 -42.82 21.06
C TYR A 156 -14.37 -42.14 20.72
N ALA A 157 -14.40 -41.41 19.65
CA ALA A 157 -15.64 -40.86 19.11
C ALA A 157 -16.49 -41.95 18.50
N PRO A 158 -17.83 -41.80 18.44
CA PRO A 158 -18.70 -42.70 17.69
C PRO A 158 -18.17 -42.91 16.27
N GLY A 159 -18.04 -44.16 15.84
CA GLY A 159 -17.50 -44.53 14.55
C GLY A 159 -15.96 -44.55 14.45
N ALA A 160 -15.24 -44.11 15.47
CA ALA A 160 -13.79 -44.16 15.48
C ALA A 160 -13.27 -45.60 15.57
N SER A 161 -12.09 -45.85 14.99
CA SER A 161 -11.44 -47.18 15.11
C SER A 161 -10.96 -47.41 16.52
N VAL A 162 -11.36 -48.51 17.12
CA VAL A 162 -10.97 -48.96 18.47
C VAL A 162 -9.98 -50.13 18.33
N PRO A 163 -8.80 -50.08 18.99
CA PRO A 163 -7.82 -51.13 18.93
C PRO A 163 -8.32 -52.47 19.48
N ALA A 164 -7.72 -53.53 18.95
CA ALA A 164 -8.10 -54.90 19.28
C ALA A 164 -7.90 -55.29 20.73
N ASP A 165 -7.08 -54.58 21.50
CA ASP A 165 -6.81 -54.84 22.92
C ASP A 165 -7.86 -54.27 23.87
N VAL A 166 -8.75 -53.40 23.39
CA VAL A 166 -9.85 -52.83 24.17
C VAL A 166 -10.92 -53.89 24.42
N THR A 167 -11.26 -54.09 25.67
CA THR A 167 -12.24 -55.10 26.13
C THR A 167 -13.53 -54.49 26.70
N GLU A 168 -13.49 -53.18 27.00
CA GLU A 168 -14.61 -52.43 27.55
C GLU A 168 -14.60 -50.99 27.00
N LEU A 169 -15.76 -50.50 26.75
CA LEU A 169 -16.01 -49.11 26.39
C LEU A 169 -17.05 -48.54 27.33
N THR A 170 -16.68 -47.55 28.13
CA THR A 170 -17.64 -46.83 29.02
C THR A 170 -18.05 -45.49 28.44
N VAL A 171 -19.33 -45.21 28.42
CA VAL A 171 -19.82 -43.92 27.91
C VAL A 171 -19.43 -42.80 28.84
N GLN A 172 -18.79 -41.78 28.26
CA GLN A 172 -18.55 -40.51 28.89
C GLN A 172 -19.60 -39.50 28.41
N TRP A 173 -20.59 -39.23 29.24
CA TRP A 173 -21.69 -38.33 28.94
C TRP A 173 -21.33 -36.87 29.01
N THR A 174 -20.26 -36.53 29.70
CA THR A 174 -19.68 -35.18 29.68
C THR A 174 -18.76 -35.08 28.51
N ALA A 175 -19.02 -34.13 27.64
CA ALA A 175 -18.15 -33.88 26.48
C ALA A 175 -16.77 -33.47 26.95
N PRO A 176 -15.68 -34.15 26.49
CA PRO A 176 -14.33 -33.78 26.85
C PRO A 176 -14.01 -32.38 26.33
N THR A 177 -13.21 -31.66 27.11
CA THR A 177 -12.64 -30.38 26.72
C THR A 177 -11.18 -30.56 26.37
N TYR A 178 -10.73 -29.84 25.36
CA TYR A 178 -9.36 -29.86 24.87
C TYR A 178 -8.78 -28.46 24.87
N ALA A 179 -7.50 -28.34 25.15
CA ALA A 179 -6.81 -27.06 25.11
C ALA A 179 -6.58 -26.58 23.66
N VAL A 180 -6.59 -25.28 23.48
CA VAL A 180 -6.20 -24.61 22.25
C VAL A 180 -5.08 -23.62 22.54
N THR A 181 -4.01 -23.74 21.77
CA THR A 181 -2.91 -22.77 21.78
C THR A 181 -2.94 -21.97 20.49
N LEU A 182 -2.94 -20.66 20.59
CA LEU A 182 -2.88 -19.74 19.47
C LEU A 182 -1.55 -18.99 19.47
N ASN A 183 -0.66 -19.37 18.57
CA ASN A 183 0.65 -18.72 18.37
C ASN A 183 0.47 -17.53 17.43
N THR A 184 0.50 -16.33 17.96
CA THR A 184 0.18 -15.11 17.20
C THR A 184 1.29 -14.64 16.26
N ASN A 185 2.49 -15.20 16.34
CA ASN A 185 3.65 -14.86 15.51
C ASN A 185 3.92 -13.34 15.46
N GLY A 186 3.86 -12.69 16.63
CA GLY A 186 4.13 -11.26 16.77
C GLY A 186 2.88 -10.36 16.77
N GLY A 187 1.73 -10.87 16.35
CA GLY A 187 0.46 -10.15 16.43
C GLY A 187 -0.21 -10.23 17.81
N THR A 188 -1.35 -9.56 17.94
CA THR A 188 -2.18 -9.50 19.14
C THR A 188 -3.59 -9.92 18.82
N ILE A 189 -4.20 -10.75 19.69
CA ILE A 189 -5.62 -11.07 19.67
C ILE A 189 -6.35 -10.03 20.53
N ASN A 190 -7.20 -9.23 19.93
CA ASN A 190 -7.96 -8.18 20.62
C ASN A 190 -9.29 -8.69 21.17
N SER A 191 -9.90 -9.68 20.48
CA SER A 191 -11.15 -10.31 20.89
C SER A 191 -11.21 -11.76 20.39
N GLY A 192 -12.15 -12.54 20.89
CA GLY A 192 -12.38 -13.90 20.42
C GLY A 192 -11.28 -14.91 20.74
N ASN A 193 -10.39 -14.62 21.69
CA ASN A 193 -9.33 -15.58 22.06
C ASN A 193 -9.92 -16.91 22.54
N VAL A 194 -9.42 -18.01 21.97
CA VAL A 194 -9.85 -19.39 22.26
C VAL A 194 -8.73 -20.12 22.96
N THR A 195 -8.97 -20.56 24.20
CA THR A 195 -8.01 -21.35 25.01
C THR A 195 -8.42 -22.80 25.12
N GLY A 196 -9.60 -23.15 24.66
CA GLY A 196 -10.11 -24.52 24.70
C GLY A 196 -11.40 -24.68 23.91
N TYR A 197 -11.77 -25.92 23.62
CA TYR A 197 -13.04 -26.28 22.99
C TYR A 197 -13.60 -27.56 23.59
N THR A 198 -14.90 -27.74 23.41
CA THR A 198 -15.62 -28.94 23.89
C THR A 198 -15.99 -29.81 22.69
N TYR A 199 -15.77 -31.10 22.78
CA TYR A 199 -16.25 -32.07 21.79
C TYR A 199 -17.74 -31.90 21.56
N GLY A 200 -18.17 -31.93 20.32
CA GLY A 200 -19.56 -31.72 19.91
C GLY A 200 -19.95 -30.25 19.70
N VAL A 201 -19.18 -29.30 20.24
CA VAL A 201 -19.39 -27.85 20.05
C VAL A 201 -18.39 -27.26 19.07
N GLY A 202 -17.13 -27.58 19.29
CA GLY A 202 -16.04 -26.95 18.58
C GLY A 202 -15.74 -25.52 19.07
N ALA A 203 -15.05 -24.72 18.28
CA ALA A 203 -14.81 -23.31 18.56
C ALA A 203 -14.51 -22.54 17.26
N THR A 204 -14.89 -21.27 17.22
CA THR A 204 -14.51 -20.36 16.16
C THR A 204 -13.22 -19.66 16.53
N LEU A 205 -12.23 -19.66 15.63
CA LEU A 205 -10.96 -18.98 15.84
C LEU A 205 -11.11 -17.46 15.58
N PRO A 206 -10.26 -16.60 16.20
CA PRO A 206 -10.29 -15.17 15.96
C PRO A 206 -10.17 -14.84 14.47
N ALA A 207 -11.04 -13.95 13.99
CA ALA A 207 -11.05 -13.49 12.60
C ALA A 207 -10.06 -12.34 12.38
N ALA A 208 -9.97 -11.84 11.16
CA ALA A 208 -9.05 -10.74 10.83
C ALA A 208 -9.32 -9.47 11.65
N ASP A 209 -10.59 -9.16 11.90
CA ASP A 209 -10.99 -7.98 12.68
C ASP A 209 -10.65 -8.09 14.18
N ASP A 210 -10.42 -9.32 14.65
CA ASP A 210 -10.02 -9.62 16.02
C ASP A 210 -8.51 -9.54 16.22
N MET A 211 -7.74 -9.38 15.13
CA MET A 211 -6.28 -9.50 15.13
C MET A 211 -5.62 -8.20 14.73
N THR A 212 -4.54 -7.83 15.42
CA THR A 212 -3.72 -6.69 15.00
C THR A 212 -2.23 -7.06 15.03
N TYR A 213 -1.54 -6.58 14.02
CA TYR A 213 -0.09 -6.54 13.96
C TYR A 213 0.31 -5.34 13.11
N THR A 214 0.97 -4.37 13.72
CA THR A 214 1.34 -3.12 13.04
C THR A 214 2.09 -3.41 11.74
N GLY A 215 1.64 -2.81 10.65
CA GLY A 215 2.26 -2.98 9.34
C GLY A 215 2.04 -4.33 8.67
N HIS A 216 1.14 -5.17 9.19
CA HIS A 216 0.87 -6.50 8.65
C HIS A 216 -0.63 -6.74 8.49
N THR A 217 -0.98 -7.61 7.57
CA THR A 217 -2.34 -8.10 7.32
C THR A 217 -2.46 -9.55 7.74
N PHE A 218 -3.44 -9.88 8.57
CA PHE A 218 -3.72 -11.25 8.97
C PHE A 218 -4.23 -12.08 7.80
N LYS A 219 -3.63 -13.26 7.58
CA LYS A 219 -3.97 -14.17 6.47
C LYS A 219 -4.64 -15.45 6.93
N GLY A 220 -4.79 -15.65 8.25
CA GLY A 220 -5.47 -16.80 8.81
C GLY A 220 -4.63 -17.59 9.79
N TRP A 221 -5.29 -18.54 10.46
CA TRP A 221 -4.67 -19.53 11.33
C TRP A 221 -4.28 -20.78 10.55
N TYR A 222 -3.14 -21.37 10.85
CA TYR A 222 -2.65 -22.62 10.26
C TYR A 222 -2.41 -23.63 11.33
N ASP A 223 -2.65 -24.92 11.02
CA ASP A 223 -2.47 -26.05 11.93
C ASP A 223 -1.04 -26.59 12.01
N ASN A 224 -0.11 -25.85 11.44
CA ASN A 224 1.31 -26.19 11.43
C ASN A 224 2.19 -24.94 11.43
N GLU A 225 3.36 -25.02 12.06
CA GLU A 225 4.33 -23.94 12.21
C GLU A 225 4.90 -23.43 10.86
N ASN A 226 4.92 -24.31 9.84
CA ASN A 226 5.40 -23.93 8.51
C ASN A 226 4.39 -23.09 7.70
N LEU A 227 3.19 -22.83 8.23
CA LEU A 227 2.12 -22.01 7.63
C LEU A 227 1.74 -22.48 6.23
N THR A 228 1.70 -23.79 6.01
CA THR A 228 1.36 -24.45 4.75
C THR A 228 -0.07 -24.98 4.76
N GLY A 229 -0.65 -25.19 3.57
CA GLY A 229 -2.03 -25.66 3.43
C GLY A 229 -3.04 -24.54 3.37
N SER A 230 -4.27 -24.81 3.81
CA SER A 230 -5.35 -23.84 3.86
C SER A 230 -5.55 -23.29 5.27
N PRO A 231 -5.93 -22.03 5.42
CA PRO A 231 -6.20 -21.46 6.73
C PRO A 231 -7.42 -22.12 7.38
N VAL A 232 -7.37 -22.23 8.71
CA VAL A 232 -8.41 -22.78 9.56
C VAL A 232 -9.17 -21.62 10.21
N THR A 233 -10.49 -21.65 10.17
CA THR A 233 -11.34 -20.61 10.78
C THR A 233 -12.09 -21.09 12.01
N ALA A 234 -12.22 -22.40 12.18
CA ALA A 234 -12.94 -22.99 13.30
C ALA A 234 -12.42 -24.42 13.59
N ILE A 235 -12.61 -24.86 14.81
CA ILE A 235 -12.43 -26.22 15.23
C ILE A 235 -13.80 -26.90 15.14
N GLY A 236 -13.89 -27.97 14.34
CA GLY A 236 -15.15 -28.70 14.17
C GLY A 236 -15.58 -29.42 15.45
N GLY A 237 -16.89 -29.60 15.62
CA GLY A 237 -17.42 -30.27 16.80
C GLY A 237 -17.01 -31.75 16.95
N ALA A 238 -16.60 -32.41 15.87
CA ALA A 238 -16.11 -33.80 15.90
C ALA A 238 -14.60 -33.95 16.15
N GLU A 239 -13.89 -32.83 16.26
CA GLU A 239 -12.47 -32.81 16.52
C GLU A 239 -12.13 -33.25 17.93
N THR A 240 -10.99 -33.92 18.10
CA THR A 240 -10.48 -34.41 19.38
C THR A 240 -9.02 -34.00 19.59
N GLY A 241 -8.60 -34.00 20.86
CA GLY A 241 -7.23 -33.69 21.26
C GLY A 241 -6.94 -32.19 21.32
N ASN A 242 -5.84 -31.83 21.96
CA ASN A 242 -5.37 -30.45 22.02
C ASN A 242 -5.02 -29.94 20.61
N LYS A 243 -5.27 -28.70 20.37
CA LYS A 243 -5.01 -28.04 19.08
C LYS A 243 -4.02 -26.90 19.25
N GLU A 244 -3.21 -26.71 18.25
CA GLU A 244 -2.25 -25.61 18.19
C GLU A 244 -2.31 -25.00 16.80
N TYR A 245 -2.39 -23.68 16.75
CA TYR A 245 -2.49 -22.91 15.49
C TYR A 245 -1.51 -21.76 15.49
N TRP A 246 -1.02 -21.39 14.31
CA TRP A 246 -0.07 -20.32 14.07
C TRP A 246 -0.67 -19.29 13.16
N ALA A 247 -0.61 -18.03 13.58
CA ALA A 247 -1.06 -16.91 12.76
C ALA A 247 -0.11 -16.66 11.59
N LYS A 248 -0.65 -16.55 10.41
CA LYS A 248 0.07 -16.08 9.21
C LYS A 248 -0.18 -14.61 9.00
N TRP A 249 0.90 -13.86 8.77
CA TRP A 249 0.87 -12.45 8.48
C TRP A 249 1.53 -12.16 7.13
N GLU A 250 1.00 -11.20 6.43
CA GLU A 250 1.59 -10.62 5.24
C GLU A 250 2.03 -9.20 5.58
N ILE A 251 3.28 -8.87 5.30
CA ILE A 251 3.79 -7.53 5.49
C ILE A 251 3.13 -6.59 4.48
N ASN A 252 2.70 -5.41 4.93
CA ASN A 252 2.04 -4.43 4.09
C ASN A 252 3.06 -3.49 3.45
N GLN A 253 2.76 -3.04 2.25
CA GLN A 253 3.50 -1.99 1.58
C GLN A 253 2.84 -0.64 1.83
N TYR A 254 3.68 0.36 2.06
CA TYR A 254 3.26 1.75 2.22
C TYR A 254 4.05 2.65 1.30
N THR A 255 3.51 3.85 1.08
CA THR A 255 4.07 4.80 0.12
C THR A 255 4.36 6.14 0.78
N ILE A 256 5.57 6.65 0.54
CA ILE A 256 5.93 8.04 0.80
C ILE A 256 5.82 8.80 -0.50
N THR A 257 4.96 9.81 -0.53
CA THR A 257 4.76 10.71 -1.66
C THR A 257 5.47 12.04 -1.38
N PHE A 258 6.20 12.54 -2.37
CA PHE A 258 6.92 13.80 -2.31
C PHE A 258 6.16 14.87 -3.07
N ASP A 259 5.42 15.74 -2.36
CA ASP A 259 4.85 16.96 -2.95
C ASP A 259 5.97 18.00 -3.06
N THR A 260 6.56 18.11 -4.24
CA THR A 260 7.67 19.05 -4.48
C THR A 260 7.22 20.51 -4.53
N ASN A 261 5.92 20.80 -4.44
CA ASN A 261 5.35 22.14 -4.37
C ASN A 261 5.91 23.08 -5.47
N GLY A 262 5.92 22.58 -6.71
CA GLY A 262 6.40 23.29 -7.90
C GLY A 262 7.91 23.15 -8.16
N GLY A 263 8.60 22.29 -7.46
CA GLY A 263 9.97 21.88 -7.76
C GLY A 263 10.04 20.71 -8.74
N SER A 264 11.26 20.22 -9.01
CA SER A 264 11.50 19.03 -9.82
C SER A 264 10.80 17.82 -9.21
N GLU A 265 10.22 16.97 -10.05
CA GLU A 265 9.51 15.77 -9.62
C GLU A 265 10.44 14.79 -8.91
N ILE A 266 9.91 14.17 -7.87
CA ILE A 266 10.53 13.05 -7.15
C ILE A 266 9.53 11.89 -7.15
N ALA A 267 10.00 10.73 -7.58
CA ALA A 267 9.18 9.53 -7.57
C ALA A 267 8.81 9.11 -6.13
N PRO A 268 7.58 8.63 -5.89
CA PRO A 268 7.21 8.10 -4.59
C PRO A 268 8.03 6.84 -4.26
N ILE A 269 8.26 6.60 -2.98
CA ILE A 269 8.92 5.40 -2.47
C ILE A 269 7.83 4.47 -1.93
N THR A 270 7.72 3.26 -2.51
CA THR A 270 6.81 2.22 -2.02
C THR A 270 7.64 1.02 -1.59
N GLN A 271 7.52 0.63 -0.33
CA GLN A 271 8.29 -0.46 0.28
C GLN A 271 7.49 -1.15 1.37
N ASP A 272 7.96 -2.32 1.79
CA ASP A 272 7.40 -3.05 2.92
C ASP A 272 7.58 -2.27 4.23
N TYR A 273 6.61 -2.37 5.12
CA TYR A 273 6.68 -1.80 6.46
C TYR A 273 8.01 -2.12 7.16
N GLY A 274 8.59 -1.13 7.80
CA GLY A 274 9.82 -1.26 8.59
C GLY A 274 11.12 -1.38 7.79
N THR A 275 11.07 -1.40 6.45
CA THR A 275 12.28 -1.40 5.62
C THR A 275 12.96 -0.02 5.65
N GLU A 276 14.29 -0.01 5.58
CA GLU A 276 15.10 1.20 5.56
C GLU A 276 14.81 2.05 4.32
N ILE A 277 14.66 3.36 4.52
CA ILE A 277 14.40 4.33 3.46
C ILE A 277 15.67 5.08 3.11
N THR A 278 16.01 5.07 1.83
CA THR A 278 17.00 5.99 1.29
C THR A 278 16.30 7.26 0.84
N ALA A 279 16.55 8.38 1.52
CA ALA A 279 16.00 9.67 1.15
C ALA A 279 16.44 10.06 -0.26
N PRO A 280 15.56 10.60 -1.11
CA PRO A 280 15.93 11.09 -2.44
C PRO A 280 16.75 12.37 -2.36
N ASP A 281 17.40 12.72 -3.46
CA ASP A 281 18.04 14.02 -3.60
C ASP A 281 17.01 15.15 -3.44
N ASN A 282 17.49 16.30 -2.95
CA ASN A 282 16.64 17.48 -2.78
C ASN A 282 16.09 17.96 -4.12
N PRO A 283 14.81 18.34 -4.19
CA PRO A 283 14.25 18.91 -5.41
C PRO A 283 14.84 20.29 -5.70
N THR A 284 14.80 20.69 -6.96
CA THR A 284 15.21 22.00 -7.42
C THR A 284 14.02 22.81 -7.91
N ARG A 285 14.04 24.13 -7.68
CA ARG A 285 13.02 25.05 -8.18
C ARG A 285 13.68 26.36 -8.59
N LYS A 286 13.49 26.76 -9.85
CA LYS A 286 14.08 27.98 -10.39
C LYS A 286 13.65 29.20 -9.56
N GLY A 287 14.62 29.98 -9.10
CA GLY A 287 14.37 31.18 -8.31
C GLY A 287 14.08 30.94 -6.83
N TYR A 288 14.19 29.71 -6.36
CA TYR A 288 13.92 29.34 -4.96
C TYR A 288 15.05 28.50 -4.38
N THR A 289 15.19 28.56 -3.09
CA THR A 289 16.08 27.71 -2.29
C THR A 289 15.27 26.71 -1.51
N PHE A 290 15.58 25.42 -1.61
CA PHE A 290 14.95 24.37 -0.83
C PHE A 290 15.31 24.52 0.64
N LYS A 291 14.29 24.53 1.53
CA LYS A 291 14.46 24.71 2.99
C LYS A 291 14.21 23.42 3.76
N GLY A 292 13.86 22.35 3.06
CA GLY A 292 13.52 21.07 3.67
C GLY A 292 12.08 20.66 3.37
N TRP A 293 11.71 19.57 3.95
CA TRP A 293 10.33 19.07 3.92
C TRP A 293 9.54 19.61 5.13
N ASP A 294 8.22 19.67 5.02
CA ASP A 294 7.32 20.08 6.11
C ASP A 294 7.33 19.08 7.29
N LYS A 295 7.71 17.84 7.00
CA LYS A 295 7.87 16.74 7.95
C LYS A 295 9.18 16.02 7.65
N GLU A 296 9.76 15.43 8.67
CA GLU A 296 10.94 14.59 8.50
C GLU A 296 10.61 13.33 7.70
N ILE A 297 11.48 12.95 6.77
CA ILE A 297 11.39 11.66 6.09
C ILE A 297 11.83 10.60 7.10
N PRO A 298 10.97 9.61 7.41
CA PRO A 298 11.33 8.59 8.40
C PRO A 298 12.50 7.72 7.90
N GLU A 299 13.29 7.20 8.82
CA GLU A 299 14.40 6.30 8.51
C GLU A 299 13.92 4.94 8.00
N THR A 300 12.73 4.50 8.44
CA THR A 300 12.11 3.24 8.01
C THR A 300 10.66 3.48 7.58
N MET A 301 10.15 2.63 6.69
CA MET A 301 8.78 2.73 6.16
C MET A 301 7.74 2.62 7.28
N PRO A 302 6.93 3.67 7.50
CA PRO A 302 5.89 3.67 8.53
C PRO A 302 4.71 2.77 8.15
N ALA A 303 3.84 2.48 9.13
CA ALA A 303 2.63 1.67 8.91
C ALA A 303 1.46 2.48 8.33
N GLU A 304 1.75 3.52 7.57
CA GLU A 304 0.76 4.36 6.88
C GLU A 304 1.38 5.03 5.66
N ASN A 305 0.54 5.41 4.70
CA ASN A 305 0.98 6.24 3.60
C ASN A 305 1.16 7.68 4.08
N ILE A 306 2.30 8.28 3.78
CA ILE A 306 2.58 9.66 4.16
C ILE A 306 2.89 10.51 2.91
N THR A 307 2.62 11.81 3.04
CA THR A 307 3.05 12.81 2.07
C THR A 307 3.91 13.84 2.79
N VAL A 308 5.08 14.11 2.25
CA VAL A 308 5.97 15.19 2.69
C VAL A 308 5.96 16.28 1.63
N LYS A 309 5.91 17.56 2.07
CA LYS A 309 5.78 18.71 1.18
C LYS A 309 7.02 19.59 1.26
N ALA A 310 7.57 19.93 0.10
CA ALA A 310 8.72 20.80 -0.01
C ALA A 310 8.42 22.23 0.45
N GLN A 311 9.32 22.77 1.24
CA GLN A 311 9.33 24.17 1.68
C GLN A 311 10.38 24.94 0.91
N TRP A 312 9.97 26.08 0.38
CA TRP A 312 10.79 26.92 -0.47
C TRP A 312 10.92 28.32 0.09
N GLU A 313 12.12 28.87 0.00
CA GLU A 313 12.39 30.29 0.20
C GLU A 313 12.62 30.93 -1.16
N ILE A 314 11.95 32.03 -1.43
CA ILE A 314 12.14 32.78 -2.68
C ILE A 314 13.49 33.49 -2.62
N ASN A 315 14.26 33.42 -3.69
CA ASN A 315 15.57 34.06 -3.75
C ASN A 315 15.45 35.50 -4.22
N GLN A 316 16.33 36.36 -3.71
CA GLN A 316 16.51 37.71 -4.20
C GLN A 316 17.66 37.77 -5.23
N TYR A 317 17.44 38.57 -6.27
CA TYR A 317 18.42 38.81 -7.30
C TYR A 317 18.59 40.31 -7.55
N THR A 318 19.70 40.69 -8.19
CA THR A 318 20.08 42.10 -8.38
C THR A 318 20.28 42.39 -9.85
N ILE A 319 19.68 43.47 -10.31
CA ILE A 319 20.01 44.12 -11.59
C ILE A 319 20.93 45.30 -11.30
N THR A 320 22.12 45.26 -11.84
CA THR A 320 23.11 46.31 -11.74
C THR A 320 23.14 47.12 -13.05
N PHE A 321 23.14 48.46 -12.94
CA PHE A 321 23.17 49.40 -14.06
C PHE A 321 24.61 49.95 -14.20
N ASP A 322 25.40 49.43 -15.15
CA ASP A 322 26.65 50.04 -15.57
C ASP A 322 26.33 51.22 -16.48
N THR A 323 26.31 52.42 -15.92
CA THR A 323 25.97 53.63 -16.66
C THR A 323 27.06 54.06 -17.63
N ASN A 324 28.24 53.37 -17.67
CA ASN A 324 29.32 53.59 -18.61
C ASN A 324 29.74 55.07 -18.69
N GLY A 325 29.90 55.72 -17.52
CA GLY A 325 30.30 57.14 -17.39
C GLY A 325 29.12 58.10 -17.38
N GLY A 326 27.89 57.66 -17.33
CA GLY A 326 26.72 58.48 -17.08
C GLY A 326 26.39 58.67 -15.59
N SER A 327 25.28 59.31 -15.29
CA SER A 327 24.77 59.50 -13.94
C SER A 327 24.54 58.13 -13.29
N GLU A 328 24.87 57.98 -12.01
CA GLU A 328 24.66 56.72 -11.25
C GLU A 328 23.17 56.36 -11.17
N ILE A 329 22.93 55.06 -11.29
CA ILE A 329 21.61 54.44 -11.05
C ILE A 329 21.83 53.37 -10.00
N ALA A 330 21.00 53.39 -8.95
CA ALA A 330 21.06 52.35 -7.90
C ALA A 330 20.65 50.99 -8.45
N PRO A 331 21.29 49.92 -8.03
CA PRO A 331 20.88 48.57 -8.41
C PRO A 331 19.50 48.26 -7.85
N ILE A 332 18.72 47.45 -8.55
CA ILE A 332 17.42 46.93 -8.12
C ILE A 332 17.62 45.53 -7.57
N THR A 333 17.29 45.31 -6.28
CA THR A 333 17.32 43.98 -5.64
C THR A 333 15.94 43.63 -5.20
N GLN A 334 15.38 42.55 -5.73
CA GLN A 334 14.02 42.09 -5.47
C GLN A 334 13.94 40.55 -5.53
N GLU A 335 12.82 40.02 -5.04
CA GLU A 335 12.52 38.60 -5.13
C GLU A 335 12.30 38.16 -6.59
N TYR A 336 12.67 36.93 -6.89
CA TYR A 336 12.46 36.31 -8.19
C TYR A 336 10.99 36.47 -8.65
N GLY A 337 10.80 36.90 -9.90
CA GLY A 337 9.47 37.01 -10.53
C GLY A 337 8.70 38.25 -10.14
N THR A 338 9.21 39.13 -9.25
CA THR A 338 8.56 40.40 -8.96
C THR A 338 8.68 41.36 -10.15
N GLU A 339 7.67 42.20 -10.37
CA GLU A 339 7.63 43.18 -11.41
C GLU A 339 8.73 44.26 -11.21
N ILE A 340 9.45 44.60 -12.27
CA ILE A 340 10.51 45.59 -12.25
C ILE A 340 10.01 46.91 -12.84
N THR A 341 10.16 47.95 -12.06
CA THR A 341 10.01 49.33 -12.60
C THR A 341 11.38 49.77 -13.08
N ALA A 342 11.53 49.95 -14.40
CA ALA A 342 12.74 50.44 -14.99
C ALA A 342 13.08 51.85 -14.45
N PRO A 343 14.32 52.14 -14.11
CA PRO A 343 14.75 53.48 -13.68
C PRO A 343 14.74 54.47 -14.84
N ASP A 344 14.76 55.74 -14.50
CA ASP A 344 14.95 56.80 -15.49
C ASP A 344 16.25 56.62 -16.25
N ASN A 345 16.30 57.07 -17.51
CA ASN A 345 17.51 56.96 -18.31
C ASN A 345 18.65 57.80 -17.73
N PRO A 346 19.86 57.25 -17.70
CA PRO A 346 21.02 58.01 -17.23
C PRO A 346 21.35 59.17 -18.17
N THR A 347 22.00 60.22 -17.63
CA THR A 347 22.48 61.37 -18.39
C THR A 347 24.00 61.36 -18.44
N ARG A 348 24.58 61.81 -19.58
CA ARG A 348 26.03 61.95 -19.75
C ARG A 348 26.30 63.20 -20.58
N LYS A 349 27.08 64.08 -19.99
CA LYS A 349 27.42 65.34 -20.66
C LYS A 349 28.09 65.10 -22.01
N GLY A 350 27.51 65.69 -23.09
CA GLY A 350 28.05 65.56 -24.44
C GLY A 350 27.65 64.26 -25.16
N TYR A 351 26.79 63.46 -24.59
CA TYR A 351 26.33 62.19 -25.17
C TYR A 351 24.81 62.07 -25.13
N THR A 352 24.29 61.31 -26.05
CA THR A 352 22.87 60.93 -26.11
C THR A 352 22.77 59.45 -25.72
N PHE A 353 21.89 59.10 -24.76
CA PHE A 353 21.62 57.76 -24.37
C PHE A 353 20.88 57.00 -25.49
N LYS A 354 21.42 55.83 -25.89
CA LYS A 354 20.87 55.00 -26.98
C LYS A 354 20.16 53.77 -26.49
N GLY A 355 20.13 53.56 -25.18
CA GLY A 355 19.57 52.37 -24.55
C GLY A 355 20.59 51.56 -23.79
N TRP A 356 20.15 50.43 -23.28
CA TRP A 356 21.00 49.47 -22.62
C TRP A 356 21.49 48.42 -23.65
N ASP A 357 22.58 47.73 -23.37
CA ASP A 357 23.12 46.65 -24.19
C ASP A 357 22.25 45.43 -24.21
N LYS A 358 21.39 45.25 -23.16
CA LYS A 358 20.39 44.23 -23.00
C LYS A 358 19.08 44.86 -22.54
N GLU A 359 17.97 44.26 -22.88
CA GLU A 359 16.68 44.67 -22.38
C GLU A 359 16.57 44.47 -20.86
N ILE A 360 16.01 45.47 -20.17
CA ILE A 360 15.68 45.31 -18.75
C ILE A 360 14.43 44.40 -18.69
N PRO A 361 14.51 43.24 -18.01
CA PRO A 361 13.40 42.32 -17.98
C PRO A 361 12.19 42.92 -17.24
N GLU A 362 10.99 42.54 -17.62
CA GLU A 362 9.76 43.01 -16.96
C GLU A 362 9.63 42.47 -15.53
N THR A 363 10.22 41.28 -15.26
CA THR A 363 10.21 40.66 -13.93
C THR A 363 11.62 40.21 -13.54
N MET A 364 11.90 40.18 -12.23
CA MET A 364 13.21 39.80 -11.69
C MET A 364 13.61 38.38 -12.13
N PRO A 365 14.69 38.21 -12.89
CA PRO A 365 15.18 36.92 -13.34
C PRO A 365 15.78 36.10 -12.19
N ALA A 366 15.97 34.77 -12.42
CA ALA A 366 16.58 33.90 -11.43
C ALA A 366 18.11 33.92 -11.45
N GLU A 367 18.68 35.07 -11.74
CA GLU A 367 20.13 35.33 -11.76
C GLU A 367 20.42 36.84 -11.61
N ASN A 368 21.59 37.18 -11.10
CA ASN A 368 22.05 38.57 -11.11
C ASN A 368 22.44 38.94 -12.53
N ILE A 369 21.96 40.10 -12.98
CA ILE A 369 22.31 40.64 -14.31
C ILE A 369 22.94 42.04 -14.20
N THR A 370 23.75 42.39 -15.19
CA THR A 370 24.23 43.73 -15.38
C THR A 370 23.82 44.19 -16.78
N VAL A 371 23.23 45.36 -16.84
CA VAL A 371 22.93 46.05 -18.10
C VAL A 371 23.84 47.26 -18.24
N LYS A 372 24.37 47.50 -19.44
CA LYS A 372 25.34 48.53 -19.71
C LYS A 372 24.80 49.58 -20.65
N ALA A 373 24.97 50.86 -20.27
CA ALA A 373 24.51 51.98 -21.08
C ALA A 373 25.30 52.13 -22.38
N GLN A 374 24.61 52.36 -23.45
CA GLN A 374 25.14 52.70 -24.77
C GLN A 374 24.95 54.18 -25.03
N TRP A 375 26.01 54.80 -25.46
CA TRP A 375 26.09 56.24 -25.69
C TRP A 375 26.46 56.55 -27.12
N GLU A 376 25.82 57.58 -27.69
CA GLU A 376 26.25 58.21 -28.92
C GLU A 376 26.83 59.57 -28.56
N ILE A 377 27.99 59.85 -29.05
CA ILE A 377 28.66 61.15 -28.83
C ILE A 377 27.92 62.20 -29.65
N ASN A 378 27.67 63.38 -29.07
CA ASN A 378 26.93 64.42 -29.75
C ASN A 378 27.89 65.38 -30.44
N PRO A 379 27.65 65.78 -31.69
CA PRO A 379 28.33 66.86 -32.36
C PRO A 379 27.82 68.22 -31.87
N TYR A 380 28.72 69.13 -31.72
CA TYR A 380 28.43 70.55 -31.41
C TYR A 380 29.12 71.46 -32.39
N THR A 381 28.66 72.77 -32.44
CA THR A 381 29.10 73.73 -33.42
C THR A 381 29.63 74.99 -32.73
N ILE A 382 30.85 75.41 -33.13
CA ILE A 382 31.39 76.76 -32.84
C ILE A 382 31.11 77.62 -34.07
N THR A 383 30.32 78.69 -33.90
CA THR A 383 30.04 79.65 -34.92
C THR A 383 30.91 80.90 -34.69
N PHE A 384 31.60 81.39 -35.73
CA PHE A 384 32.40 82.56 -35.71
C PHE A 384 31.68 83.79 -36.29
N ASP A 385 31.14 84.68 -35.43
CA ASP A 385 30.57 85.96 -35.84
C ASP A 385 31.73 86.92 -36.08
N THR A 386 32.20 87.08 -37.31
CA THR A 386 33.33 87.92 -37.68
C THR A 386 33.02 89.44 -37.56
N ASN A 387 31.81 89.80 -37.19
CA ASN A 387 31.38 91.19 -36.93
C ASN A 387 31.85 92.16 -38.03
N GLY A 388 31.66 91.81 -39.29
CA GLY A 388 31.97 92.55 -40.47
C GLY A 388 33.43 92.34 -41.03
N GLY A 389 34.09 91.31 -40.54
CA GLY A 389 35.35 90.81 -41.08
C GLY A 389 35.15 89.75 -42.15
N SER A 390 36.33 89.15 -42.61
CA SER A 390 36.27 88.02 -43.52
C SER A 390 35.51 86.86 -42.92
N GLU A 391 34.71 86.09 -43.67
CA GLU A 391 33.98 84.93 -43.24
C GLU A 391 34.90 83.84 -42.75
N ILE A 392 34.46 83.15 -41.70
CA ILE A 392 35.10 81.94 -41.15
C ILE A 392 34.03 80.90 -41.03
N ASP A 393 34.30 79.69 -41.57
CA ASP A 393 33.36 78.55 -41.48
C ASP A 393 33.18 78.06 -40.02
N SER A 394 32.00 77.71 -39.66
CA SER A 394 31.72 77.09 -38.37
C SER A 394 32.44 75.72 -38.24
N ILE A 395 32.91 75.41 -37.05
CA ILE A 395 33.55 74.12 -36.73
C ILE A 395 32.47 73.27 -36.08
N THR A 396 32.05 72.11 -36.72
CA THR A 396 31.19 71.11 -36.14
C THR A 396 32.00 69.86 -35.91
N GLN A 397 32.06 69.39 -34.67
CA GLN A 397 32.81 68.18 -34.25
C GLN A 397 32.17 67.54 -33.06
N ASP A 398 32.54 66.30 -32.81
CA ASP A 398 32.10 65.54 -31.64
C ASP A 398 32.63 66.20 -30.36
N TYR A 399 31.80 66.11 -29.30
CA TYR A 399 32.15 66.55 -27.96
C TYR A 399 33.53 66.10 -27.53
N GLY A 400 34.31 66.97 -26.97
CA GLY A 400 35.61 66.65 -26.43
C GLY A 400 36.72 66.49 -27.48
N THR A 401 36.42 66.58 -28.78
CA THR A 401 37.45 66.57 -29.83
C THR A 401 38.27 67.85 -29.78
N LYS A 402 39.59 67.75 -30.07
CA LYS A 402 40.49 68.86 -30.08
C LYS A 402 40.10 69.83 -31.21
N ILE A 403 39.96 71.10 -30.88
CA ILE A 403 39.68 72.20 -31.83
C ILE A 403 40.99 72.78 -32.36
N THR A 404 41.08 72.95 -33.66
CA THR A 404 42.10 73.78 -34.29
C THR A 404 41.44 75.11 -34.58
N ALA A 405 41.87 76.18 -33.89
CA ALA A 405 41.36 77.52 -34.09
C ALA A 405 41.70 78.00 -35.53
N PRO A 406 40.71 78.64 -36.19
CA PRO A 406 40.87 79.18 -37.53
C PRO A 406 41.87 80.39 -37.50
N ASP A 407 42.39 80.76 -38.65
CA ASP A 407 43.13 81.98 -38.81
C ASP A 407 42.31 83.22 -38.42
N ASN A 408 42.99 84.27 -37.92
CA ASN A 408 42.25 85.47 -37.53
C ASN A 408 41.58 86.14 -38.72
N PRO A 409 40.34 86.59 -38.55
CA PRO A 409 39.66 87.32 -39.63
C PRO A 409 40.32 88.65 -39.91
N THR A 410 40.17 89.15 -41.13
CA THR A 410 40.66 90.47 -41.56
C THR A 410 39.49 91.44 -41.82
N ARG A 411 39.69 92.77 -41.52
CA ARG A 411 38.72 93.79 -41.77
C ARG A 411 39.43 95.09 -42.19
N LYS A 412 39.06 95.50 -43.32
CA LYS A 412 39.73 96.72 -43.85
C LYS A 412 39.52 97.94 -42.92
N GLY A 413 40.56 98.57 -42.52
CA GLY A 413 40.53 99.72 -41.62
C GLY A 413 40.41 99.41 -40.14
N TYR A 414 40.57 98.08 -39.76
CA TYR A 414 40.48 97.66 -38.39
C TYR A 414 41.59 96.68 -38.08
N THR A 415 41.97 96.59 -36.80
CA THR A 415 42.90 95.62 -36.25
C THR A 415 42.08 94.62 -35.40
N PHE A 416 42.26 93.33 -35.64
CA PHE A 416 41.67 92.30 -34.84
C PHE A 416 42.25 92.28 -33.42
N LYS A 417 41.41 92.32 -32.40
CA LYS A 417 41.73 92.36 -30.97
C LYS A 417 41.51 91.04 -30.24
N GLY A 418 40.97 90.09 -30.96
CA GLY A 418 40.61 88.83 -30.41
C GLY A 418 39.09 88.53 -30.49
N TRP A 419 38.65 87.42 -29.96
CA TRP A 419 37.29 87.05 -29.81
C TRP A 419 36.70 87.55 -28.47
N ASP A 420 35.41 87.71 -28.33
CA ASP A 420 34.75 88.13 -27.10
C ASP A 420 34.83 87.07 -26.01
N LYS A 421 34.97 85.75 -26.41
CA LYS A 421 35.24 84.63 -25.59
C LYS A 421 36.39 83.81 -26.13
N GLU A 422 37.09 83.11 -25.24
CA GLU A 422 38.18 82.20 -25.64
C GLU A 422 37.64 81.04 -26.46
N ILE A 423 38.27 80.70 -27.57
CA ILE A 423 37.93 79.46 -28.30
C ILE A 423 38.45 78.32 -27.45
N PRO A 424 37.54 77.36 -27.01
CA PRO A 424 37.95 76.27 -26.14
C PRO A 424 38.91 75.33 -26.86
N GLU A 425 39.82 74.72 -26.11
CA GLU A 425 40.77 73.73 -26.66
C GLU A 425 40.13 72.48 -27.21
N THR A 426 38.93 72.11 -26.62
CA THR A 426 38.17 70.96 -27.04
C THR A 426 36.70 71.35 -27.19
N MET A 427 35.96 70.67 -28.09
CA MET A 427 34.54 70.90 -28.36
C MET A 427 33.67 70.83 -27.10
N PRO A 428 33.07 71.93 -26.71
CA PRO A 428 32.21 71.93 -25.51
C PRO A 428 30.86 71.14 -25.76
N ALA A 429 30.14 70.80 -24.67
CA ALA A 429 28.86 70.12 -24.78
C ALA A 429 27.67 71.08 -25.03
N GLU A 430 27.92 72.12 -25.79
CA GLU A 430 26.93 73.11 -26.22
C GLU A 430 27.39 73.81 -27.48
N ASN A 431 26.47 74.34 -28.27
CA ASN A 431 26.81 75.18 -29.39
C ASN A 431 27.18 76.58 -28.86
N ILE A 432 28.34 77.11 -29.30
CA ILE A 432 28.76 78.42 -28.89
C ILE A 432 28.96 79.33 -30.10
N THR A 433 28.81 80.61 -29.86
CA THR A 433 29.20 81.66 -30.85
C THR A 433 30.23 82.52 -30.20
N VAL A 434 31.35 82.74 -30.91
CA VAL A 434 32.41 83.69 -30.56
C VAL A 434 32.37 84.87 -31.53
N LYS A 435 32.46 86.08 -31.00
CA LYS A 435 32.33 87.33 -31.79
C LYS A 435 33.64 88.08 -31.85
N ALA A 436 34.05 88.50 -33.06
CA ALA A 436 35.25 89.26 -33.29
C ALA A 436 35.17 90.66 -32.70
N GLN A 437 36.24 91.04 -32.03
CA GLN A 437 36.46 92.41 -31.51
C GLN A 437 37.48 93.14 -32.38
N TRP A 438 37.08 94.38 -32.77
CA TRP A 438 37.86 95.16 -33.67
C TRP A 438 38.23 96.52 -33.06
N GLU A 439 39.43 96.99 -33.33
CA GLU A 439 39.86 98.30 -33.04
C GLU A 439 40.05 99.05 -34.39
N ILE A 440 39.46 100.24 -34.47
CA ILE A 440 39.55 101.06 -35.70
C ILE A 440 41.00 101.53 -35.84
N ASN A 441 41.49 101.42 -37.03
CA ASN A 441 42.87 101.85 -37.28
C ASN A 441 42.83 103.39 -37.57
N GLN A 442 43.81 104.08 -36.98
CA GLN A 442 43.97 105.49 -37.29
C GLN A 442 44.91 105.59 -38.47
N TYR A 443 44.56 106.42 -39.42
CA TYR A 443 45.40 106.73 -40.56
C TYR A 443 45.68 108.19 -40.58
N THR A 444 46.90 108.61 -40.99
CA THR A 444 47.30 109.95 -41.09
C THR A 444 47.43 110.36 -42.57
N ILE A 445 46.77 111.43 -42.94
CA ILE A 445 46.88 112.07 -44.25
C ILE A 445 47.97 113.18 -44.08
N THR A 446 49.09 113.03 -44.70
CA THR A 446 50.11 114.05 -44.78
C THR A 446 50.02 114.78 -46.14
N PHE A 447 50.10 116.08 -46.08
CA PHE A 447 50.06 116.91 -47.26
C PHE A 447 51.50 117.31 -47.69
N ASP A 448 51.93 116.92 -48.88
CA ASP A 448 53.11 117.44 -49.53
C ASP A 448 52.71 118.70 -50.21
N THR A 449 53.16 119.90 -49.69
CA THR A 449 52.81 121.28 -50.18
C THR A 449 53.72 121.73 -51.30
N ASN A 450 54.70 120.86 -51.71
CA ASN A 450 55.66 121.12 -52.77
C ASN A 450 56.27 122.51 -52.71
N GLY A 451 56.69 122.98 -51.52
CA GLY A 451 57.33 124.25 -51.26
C GLY A 451 56.45 125.37 -50.78
N GLY A 452 55.12 125.09 -50.57
CA GLY A 452 54.21 126.03 -49.94
C GLY A 452 54.19 125.96 -48.43
N SER A 453 53.30 126.61 -47.72
CA SER A 453 53.16 126.59 -46.28
C SER A 453 52.78 125.22 -45.80
N GLU A 454 53.36 124.70 -44.68
CA GLU A 454 53.03 123.40 -44.10
C GLU A 454 51.54 123.36 -43.72
N ILE A 455 50.97 122.19 -44.01
CA ILE A 455 49.59 121.83 -43.56
C ILE A 455 49.77 120.68 -42.54
N ALA A 456 49.21 120.91 -41.37
CA ALA A 456 49.28 119.85 -40.33
C ALA A 456 48.61 118.53 -40.81
N PRO A 457 49.18 117.36 -40.50
CA PRO A 457 48.59 116.08 -40.83
C PRO A 457 47.21 115.92 -40.18
N ILE A 458 46.30 115.23 -40.85
CA ILE A 458 44.94 114.86 -40.32
C ILE A 458 45.03 113.38 -40.00
N THR A 459 44.79 113.07 -38.70
CA THR A 459 44.78 111.68 -38.22
C THR A 459 43.37 111.31 -37.94
#